data_7047e4fe7cb5080530906a7ce24fd780
#
_entry.id   7047e4fe7cb5080530906a7ce24fd780
#
_cell.length_a   1.000
_cell.length_b   1.000
_cell.length_c   1.000
_cell.angle_alpha   90.00
_cell.angle_beta   90.00
_cell.angle_gamma   90.00
#
_symmetry.space_group_name_H-M   'P 1'
#
loop_
_entity.id
_entity.type
_entity.pdbx_description
1 polymer ?
#
loop_
_entity_poly.entity_id
_entity_poly.type
_entity_poly.pdbx_seq_one_letter_code
_entity_poly.pdbx_strand_id
1 'polypeptide(L)'
;LPRKLARWLAWAAIVVLALMLLAAAYLAIRLSTDRAESFDDPVMQFKYGSTGGDKNFGMPYVMWQAMPVLFRKYLPPGREDEGWAAFGFIYEDPAELPDGFRPRPIGTSMRNYLGIERTFLNCAICHAGTVRAAAEAEPIVYVGMPANRIDLQAFQDFIIASALDERFTPEDFLAQIDRMGLELDPINRLALRLIGVYQVRERILTIASRFRFAEHEPAFGPGRFDTFSPAKALLN
;
A
#
# COMPACT_ATOMS: atom_id res chain seq x y z
N LEU A 1 57.30 -1.97 -8.47
CA LEU A 1 56.51 -2.81 -7.55
C LEU A 1 56.98 -4.26 -7.69
N PRO A 2 57.17 -5.02 -6.60
CA PRO A 2 57.54 -6.43 -6.70
C PRO A 2 56.43 -7.21 -7.43
N ARG A 3 56.82 -8.08 -8.39
CA ARG A 3 55.88 -8.83 -9.26
C ARG A 3 54.78 -9.56 -8.50
N LYS A 4 55.01 -10.02 -7.28
CA LYS A 4 54.01 -10.64 -6.41
C LYS A 4 52.92 -9.65 -6.00
N LEU A 5 53.28 -8.43 -5.59
CA LEU A 5 52.33 -7.39 -5.21
C LEU A 5 51.45 -6.94 -6.38
N ALA A 6 52.05 -6.78 -7.58
CA ALA A 6 51.29 -6.45 -8.79
C ALA A 6 50.24 -7.54 -9.14
N ARG A 7 50.56 -8.83 -8.96
CA ARG A 7 49.61 -9.93 -9.18
C ARG A 7 48.48 -9.92 -8.15
N TRP A 8 48.78 -9.69 -6.87
CA TRP A 8 47.75 -9.59 -5.83
C TRP A 8 46.81 -8.39 -6.08
N LEU A 9 47.32 -7.25 -6.48
CA LEU A 9 46.51 -6.08 -6.84
C LEU A 9 45.64 -6.36 -8.07
N ALA A 10 46.16 -7.07 -9.09
CA ALA A 10 45.39 -7.46 -10.25
C ALA A 10 44.23 -8.42 -9.88
N TRP A 11 44.52 -9.43 -9.05
CA TRP A 11 43.45 -10.34 -8.56
C TRP A 11 42.41 -9.60 -7.71
N ALA A 12 42.82 -8.72 -6.81
CA ALA A 12 41.91 -7.89 -6.03
C ALA A 12 41.01 -7.04 -6.93
N ALA A 13 41.56 -6.41 -7.96
CA ALA A 13 40.83 -5.60 -8.93
C ALA A 13 39.81 -6.47 -9.72
N ILE A 14 40.19 -7.67 -10.14
CA ILE A 14 39.27 -8.59 -10.83
C ILE A 14 38.12 -9.01 -9.91
N VAL A 15 38.39 -9.36 -8.65
CA VAL A 15 37.35 -9.71 -7.68
C VAL A 15 36.39 -8.55 -7.44
N VAL A 16 36.92 -7.34 -7.24
CA VAL A 16 36.08 -6.14 -7.05
C VAL A 16 35.22 -5.89 -8.29
N LEU A 17 35.78 -5.98 -9.49
CA LEU A 17 35.02 -5.81 -10.74
C LEU A 17 33.93 -6.88 -10.87
N ALA A 18 34.22 -8.13 -10.57
CA ALA A 18 33.22 -9.23 -10.60
C ALA A 18 32.08 -8.98 -9.62
N LEU A 19 32.38 -8.53 -8.38
CA LEU A 19 31.37 -8.18 -7.39
C LEU A 19 30.50 -6.99 -7.84
N MET A 20 31.12 -5.97 -8.45
CA MET A 20 30.37 -4.83 -8.99
C MET A 20 29.44 -5.26 -10.13
N LEU A 21 29.89 -6.12 -11.04
CA LEU A 21 29.05 -6.64 -12.12
C LEU A 21 27.88 -7.50 -11.59
N LEU A 22 28.13 -8.35 -10.59
CA LEU A 22 27.08 -9.12 -9.93
C LEU A 22 26.05 -8.22 -9.24
N ALA A 23 26.51 -7.21 -8.52
CA ALA A 23 25.63 -6.24 -7.87
C ALA A 23 24.82 -5.44 -8.91
N ALA A 24 25.45 -5.03 -10.02
CA ALA A 24 24.75 -4.33 -11.10
C ALA A 24 23.72 -5.23 -11.79
N ALA A 25 24.04 -6.49 -12.05
CA ALA A 25 23.11 -7.47 -12.63
C ALA A 25 21.92 -7.74 -11.68
N TYR A 26 22.18 -7.95 -10.40
CA TYR A 26 21.15 -8.12 -9.38
C TYR A 26 20.21 -6.89 -9.33
N LEU A 27 20.78 -5.69 -9.31
CA LEU A 27 20.01 -4.45 -9.29
C LEU A 27 19.19 -4.28 -10.57
N ALA A 28 19.78 -4.58 -11.73
CA ALA A 28 19.07 -4.52 -13.02
C ALA A 28 17.87 -5.46 -13.05
N ILE A 29 18.03 -6.73 -12.62
CA ILE A 29 16.94 -7.71 -12.52
C ILE A 29 15.86 -7.19 -11.57
N ARG A 30 16.26 -6.71 -10.40
CA ARG A 30 15.32 -6.19 -9.40
C ARG A 30 14.53 -5.00 -9.92
N LEU A 31 15.18 -4.02 -10.54
CA LEU A 31 14.55 -2.84 -11.09
C LEU A 31 13.68 -3.13 -12.32
N SER A 32 13.93 -4.24 -13.02
CA SER A 32 13.10 -4.69 -14.13
C SER A 32 11.85 -5.46 -13.68
N THR A 33 11.73 -5.79 -12.40
CA THR A 33 10.58 -6.55 -11.89
C THR A 33 9.31 -5.70 -11.93
N ASP A 34 8.32 -6.18 -12.66
CA ASP A 34 6.96 -5.64 -12.71
C ASP A 34 5.97 -6.80 -12.76
N ARG A 35 5.43 -7.19 -11.61
CA ARG A 35 4.54 -8.35 -11.48
C ARG A 35 3.36 -7.99 -10.60
N ALA A 36 2.19 -7.85 -11.21
CA ALA A 36 0.93 -7.80 -10.51
C ALA A 36 0.56 -9.18 -9.97
N GLU A 37 -0.04 -9.22 -8.79
CA GLU A 37 -0.70 -10.42 -8.30
C GLU A 37 -1.98 -10.65 -9.11
N SER A 38 -2.21 -11.89 -9.52
CA SER A 38 -3.36 -12.29 -10.31
C SER A 38 -3.88 -13.64 -9.82
N PHE A 39 -5.17 -13.86 -9.96
CA PHE A 39 -5.89 -15.03 -9.48
C PHE A 39 -6.67 -15.65 -10.63
N ASP A 40 -6.68 -16.99 -10.71
CA ASP A 40 -7.47 -17.72 -11.69
C ASP A 40 -8.96 -17.67 -11.36
N ASP A 41 -9.31 -17.63 -10.07
CA ASP A 41 -10.69 -17.44 -9.62
C ASP A 41 -11.16 -15.99 -9.89
N PRO A 42 -12.23 -15.78 -10.67
CA PRO A 42 -12.75 -14.45 -11.00
C PRO A 42 -13.17 -13.62 -9.78
N VAL A 43 -13.65 -14.28 -8.72
CA VAL A 43 -14.07 -13.60 -7.49
C VAL A 43 -12.85 -13.09 -6.73
N MET A 44 -11.81 -13.91 -6.60
CA MET A 44 -10.54 -13.49 -6.01
C MET A 44 -9.87 -12.40 -6.85
N GLN A 45 -9.89 -12.55 -8.18
CA GLN A 45 -9.38 -11.52 -9.09
C GLN A 45 -10.11 -10.19 -8.93
N PHE A 46 -11.44 -10.20 -8.76
CA PHE A 46 -12.21 -8.99 -8.51
C PHE A 46 -11.87 -8.38 -7.14
N LYS A 47 -11.79 -9.21 -6.08
CA LYS A 47 -11.50 -8.76 -4.72
C LYS A 47 -10.09 -8.17 -4.57
N TYR A 48 -9.08 -8.81 -5.18
CA TYR A 48 -7.66 -8.58 -4.87
C TYR A 48 -6.78 -8.33 -6.09
N GLY A 49 -7.30 -8.50 -7.30
CA GLY A 49 -6.55 -8.35 -8.53
C GLY A 49 -6.17 -6.89 -8.82
N SER A 50 -5.09 -6.73 -9.55
CA SER A 50 -4.60 -5.43 -9.99
C SER A 50 -5.46 -4.86 -11.11
N THR A 51 -5.80 -3.58 -10.99
CA THR A 51 -6.38 -2.75 -12.07
C THR A 51 -5.34 -1.84 -12.73
N GLY A 52 -4.06 -2.00 -12.37
CA GLY A 52 -2.94 -1.22 -12.91
C GLY A 52 -2.58 0.03 -12.10
N GLY A 53 -3.46 0.51 -11.23
CA GLY A 53 -3.22 1.70 -10.40
C GLY A 53 -2.08 1.52 -9.39
N ASP A 54 -1.86 0.30 -8.92
CA ASP A 54 -0.80 -0.08 -8.00
C ASP A 54 0.62 0.20 -8.54
N LYS A 55 0.82 0.18 -9.86
CA LYS A 55 2.10 0.51 -10.48
C LYS A 55 2.54 1.95 -10.19
N ASN A 56 1.65 2.89 -10.42
CA ASN A 56 1.97 4.32 -10.38
C ASN A 56 1.59 4.99 -9.06
N PHE A 57 0.51 4.54 -8.43
CA PHE A 57 -0.07 5.16 -7.23
C PHE A 57 0.04 4.27 -5.99
N GLY A 58 0.50 3.02 -6.15
CA GLY A 58 0.63 2.08 -5.04
C GLY A 58 1.57 2.57 -3.96
N MET A 59 1.15 2.40 -2.72
CA MET A 59 1.95 2.62 -1.52
C MET A 59 2.76 1.36 -1.22
N PRO A 60 4.03 1.45 -0.76
CA PRO A 60 4.73 0.29 -0.24
C PRO A 60 3.90 -0.44 0.82
N TYR A 61 3.75 -1.75 0.68
CA TYR A 61 2.84 -2.54 1.52
C TYR A 61 3.18 -2.45 3.02
N VAL A 62 4.47 -2.40 3.36
CA VAL A 62 4.90 -2.21 4.75
C VAL A 62 4.50 -0.85 5.32
N MET A 63 4.45 0.21 4.49
CA MET A 63 3.94 1.51 4.91
C MET A 63 2.42 1.48 5.09
N TRP A 64 1.70 0.80 4.18
CA TRP A 64 0.25 0.58 4.32
C TRP A 64 -0.08 -0.07 5.66
N GLN A 65 0.65 -1.13 6.04
CA GLN A 65 0.44 -1.79 7.33
C GLN A 65 0.81 -0.91 8.53
N ALA A 66 1.87 -0.12 8.42
CA ALA A 66 2.35 0.73 9.52
C ALA A 66 1.49 1.98 9.76
N MET A 67 0.85 2.53 8.72
CA MET A 67 0.13 3.80 8.80
C MET A 67 -0.94 3.86 9.90
N PRO A 68 -1.88 2.92 10.02
CA PRO A 68 -2.94 3.03 11.03
C PRO A 68 -2.40 2.92 12.46
N VAL A 69 -1.25 2.27 12.65
CA VAL A 69 -0.59 2.19 13.97
C VAL A 69 0.16 3.47 14.28
N LEU A 70 0.94 3.97 13.31
CA LEU A 70 1.76 5.17 13.47
C LEU A 70 0.89 6.42 13.66
N PHE A 71 -0.21 6.51 12.94
CA PHE A 71 -1.13 7.64 12.94
C PHE A 71 -2.47 7.34 13.63
N ARG A 72 -2.45 6.45 14.62
CA ARG A 72 -3.62 6.01 15.38
C ARG A 72 -4.54 7.16 15.84
N LYS A 73 -3.97 8.30 16.19
CA LYS A 73 -4.72 9.49 16.66
C LYS A 73 -5.69 10.09 15.63
N TYR A 74 -5.55 9.73 14.35
CA TYR A 74 -6.42 10.19 13.26
C TYR A 74 -7.44 9.12 12.83
N LEU A 75 -7.45 7.94 13.47
CA LEU A 75 -8.49 6.94 13.26
C LEU A 75 -9.82 7.42 13.86
N PRO A 76 -10.96 6.94 13.36
CA PRO A 76 -12.26 7.29 13.91
C PRO A 76 -12.35 7.05 15.42
N PRO A 77 -12.88 7.99 16.19
CA PRO A 77 -12.98 7.89 17.65
C PRO A 77 -13.71 6.60 18.10
N GLY A 78 -13.11 5.89 19.06
CA GLY A 78 -13.61 4.62 19.58
C GLY A 78 -13.31 3.40 18.71
N ARG A 79 -12.58 3.57 17.60
CA ARG A 79 -12.17 2.50 16.67
C ARG A 79 -10.66 2.50 16.39
N GLU A 80 -9.89 3.11 17.27
CA GLU A 80 -8.45 3.35 17.07
C GLU A 80 -7.61 2.07 17.04
N ASP A 81 -8.16 0.95 17.50
CA ASP A 81 -7.49 -0.36 17.50
C ASP A 81 -7.85 -1.24 16.30
N GLU A 82 -8.79 -0.79 15.47
CA GLU A 82 -9.29 -1.58 14.34
C GLU A 82 -8.45 -1.41 13.06
N GLY A 83 -7.46 -0.53 13.05
CA GLY A 83 -6.65 -0.26 11.86
C GLY A 83 -7.51 0.19 10.67
N TRP A 84 -7.30 -0.41 9.50
CA TRP A 84 -8.10 -0.06 8.31
C TRP A 84 -9.58 -0.45 8.41
N ALA A 85 -9.93 -1.45 9.23
CA ALA A 85 -11.33 -1.81 9.46
C ALA A 85 -12.13 -0.67 10.11
N ALA A 86 -11.46 0.27 10.78
CA ALA A 86 -12.08 1.46 11.34
C ALA A 86 -12.83 2.31 10.29
N PHE A 87 -12.39 2.27 9.04
CA PHE A 87 -13.05 2.95 7.91
C PHE A 87 -14.06 2.06 7.17
N GLY A 88 -14.34 0.87 7.68
CA GLY A 88 -15.28 -0.06 7.07
C GLY A 88 -14.67 -0.97 5.99
N PHE A 89 -13.34 -1.02 5.85
CA PHE A 89 -12.69 -2.04 5.04
C PHE A 89 -13.07 -3.44 5.51
N ILE A 90 -13.36 -4.34 4.56
CA ILE A 90 -13.80 -5.70 4.81
C ILE A 90 -12.59 -6.62 4.72
N TYR A 91 -12.38 -7.43 5.76
CA TYR A 91 -11.40 -8.52 5.77
C TYR A 91 -12.13 -9.85 5.69
N GLU A 92 -11.57 -10.80 4.98
CA GLU A 92 -12.00 -12.18 4.99
C GLU A 92 -11.28 -12.97 6.09
N ASP A 93 -11.86 -14.10 6.49
CA ASP A 93 -11.19 -15.01 7.40
C ASP A 93 -9.87 -15.49 6.77
N PRO A 94 -8.73 -15.36 7.46
CA PRO A 94 -7.46 -15.87 6.94
C PRO A 94 -7.48 -17.35 6.56
N ALA A 95 -8.36 -18.16 7.21
CA ALA A 95 -8.52 -19.56 6.89
C ALA A 95 -9.18 -19.83 5.52
N GLU A 96 -9.86 -18.84 4.94
CA GLU A 96 -10.50 -18.92 3.62
C GLU A 96 -9.62 -18.38 2.50
N LEU A 97 -8.45 -17.84 2.85
CA LEU A 97 -7.53 -17.25 1.89
C LEU A 97 -6.44 -18.24 1.47
N PRO A 98 -5.88 -18.11 0.26
CA PRO A 98 -4.80 -18.97 -0.20
C PRO A 98 -3.56 -18.93 0.72
N ASP A 99 -2.84 -20.03 0.77
CA ASP A 99 -1.56 -20.11 1.49
C ASP A 99 -0.60 -19.01 1.02
N GLY A 100 0.02 -18.32 1.97
CA GLY A 100 0.95 -17.23 1.70
C GLY A 100 0.29 -15.91 1.28
N PHE A 101 -1.04 -15.82 1.34
CA PHE A 101 -1.75 -14.58 1.06
C PHE A 101 -1.31 -13.46 2.01
N ARG A 102 -0.98 -12.31 1.47
CA ARG A 102 -0.61 -11.12 2.27
C ARG A 102 -1.87 -10.50 2.89
N PRO A 103 -1.96 -10.39 4.23
CA PRO A 103 -3.14 -9.85 4.91
C PRO A 103 -3.49 -8.44 4.43
N ARG A 104 -4.65 -8.30 3.79
CA ARG A 104 -5.17 -7.03 3.29
C ARG A 104 -6.68 -7.09 3.09
N PRO A 105 -7.38 -5.95 3.11
CA PRO A 105 -8.82 -5.95 2.93
C PRO A 105 -9.22 -6.17 1.47
N ILE A 106 -10.47 -6.62 1.28
CA ILE A 106 -11.12 -6.63 -0.04
C ILE A 106 -11.07 -5.22 -0.63
N GLY A 107 -10.81 -5.14 -1.92
CA GLY A 107 -10.68 -3.86 -2.61
C GLY A 107 -9.24 -3.33 -2.64
N THR A 108 -8.27 -4.18 -2.34
CA THR A 108 -6.83 -3.84 -2.44
C THR A 108 -6.08 -4.84 -3.30
N SER A 109 -5.27 -4.34 -4.20
CA SER A 109 -4.38 -5.13 -5.06
C SER A 109 -2.95 -5.12 -4.55
N MET A 110 -2.15 -6.07 -5.04
CA MET A 110 -0.70 -6.14 -4.79
C MET A 110 0.08 -6.21 -6.11
N ARG A 111 1.22 -5.53 -6.13
CA ARG A 111 2.18 -5.58 -7.23
C ARG A 111 3.61 -5.46 -6.71
N ASN A 112 4.48 -6.31 -7.20
CA ASN A 112 5.92 -6.06 -7.07
C ASN A 112 6.35 -5.18 -8.25
N TYR A 113 6.78 -3.96 -7.96
CA TYR A 113 7.26 -3.02 -8.96
C TYR A 113 8.58 -2.40 -8.51
N LEU A 114 9.62 -2.51 -9.34
CA LEU A 114 10.98 -2.11 -9.02
C LEU A 114 11.52 -2.80 -7.75
N GLY A 115 11.09 -4.05 -7.50
CA GLY A 115 11.47 -4.82 -6.32
C GLY A 115 10.81 -4.39 -5.01
N ILE A 116 9.79 -3.54 -5.08
CA ILE A 116 9.02 -3.08 -3.92
C ILE A 116 7.59 -3.60 -4.05
N GLU A 117 7.12 -4.33 -3.04
CA GLU A 117 5.70 -4.71 -2.95
C GLU A 117 4.86 -3.46 -2.66
N ARG A 118 3.87 -3.23 -3.49
CA ARG A 118 2.97 -2.08 -3.41
C ARG A 118 1.53 -2.53 -3.35
N THR A 119 0.72 -1.83 -2.58
CA THR A 119 -0.72 -2.02 -2.54
C THR A 119 -1.43 -0.76 -3.00
N PHE A 120 -2.59 -0.94 -3.62
CA PHE A 120 -3.46 0.14 -4.07
C PHE A 120 -4.92 -0.31 -4.04
N LEU A 121 -5.84 0.64 -4.04
CA LEU A 121 -7.27 0.36 -4.09
C LEU A 121 -7.67 -0.13 -5.49
N ASN A 122 -8.59 -1.09 -5.56
CA ASN A 122 -9.20 -1.56 -6.80
C ASN A 122 -10.73 -1.38 -6.79
N CYS A 123 -11.41 -1.86 -7.82
CA CYS A 123 -12.86 -1.66 -7.97
C CYS A 123 -13.69 -2.20 -6.81
N ALA A 124 -13.24 -3.27 -6.15
CA ALA A 124 -14.01 -3.91 -5.09
C ALA A 124 -14.13 -3.04 -3.82
N ILE A 125 -13.31 -1.99 -3.64
CA ILE A 125 -13.48 -1.06 -2.52
C ILE A 125 -14.85 -0.38 -2.54
N CYS A 126 -15.35 -0.07 -3.73
CA CYS A 126 -16.66 0.53 -3.95
C CYS A 126 -17.73 -0.49 -4.37
N HIS A 127 -17.31 -1.72 -4.75
CA HIS A 127 -18.19 -2.75 -5.28
C HIS A 127 -18.12 -4.06 -4.51
N ALA A 128 -17.86 -4.01 -3.21
CA ALA A 128 -18.11 -5.11 -2.27
C ALA A 128 -18.85 -4.57 -1.05
N GLY A 129 -19.86 -5.28 -0.65
CA GLY A 129 -20.67 -4.92 0.52
C GLY A 129 -21.03 -6.15 1.33
N THR A 130 -21.73 -5.94 2.44
CA THR A 130 -22.16 -7.02 3.32
C THR A 130 -23.66 -6.99 3.50
N VAL A 131 -24.28 -8.18 3.54
CA VAL A 131 -25.70 -8.37 3.82
C VAL A 131 -25.85 -9.37 4.97
N ARG A 132 -26.78 -9.12 5.88
CA ARG A 132 -27.16 -10.05 6.95
C ARG A 132 -28.54 -10.60 6.67
N ALA A 133 -28.73 -11.93 6.83
CA ALA A 133 -30.03 -12.55 6.69
C ALA A 133 -30.97 -12.16 7.84
N ALA A 134 -30.44 -11.86 9.03
CA ALA A 134 -31.12 -11.35 10.20
C ALA A 134 -30.17 -10.41 10.98
N ALA A 135 -30.70 -9.63 11.91
CA ALA A 135 -29.96 -8.67 12.70
C ALA A 135 -28.74 -9.30 13.43
N GLU A 136 -28.93 -10.52 13.92
CA GLU A 136 -27.93 -11.28 14.70
C GLU A 136 -27.05 -12.20 13.80
N ALA A 137 -27.37 -12.30 12.50
CA ALA A 137 -26.60 -13.16 11.61
C ALA A 137 -25.27 -12.56 11.26
N GLU A 138 -24.24 -13.39 11.06
CA GLU A 138 -22.96 -12.97 10.53
C GLU A 138 -23.14 -12.35 9.14
N PRO A 139 -22.39 -11.27 8.84
CA PRO A 139 -22.50 -10.60 7.55
C PRO A 139 -21.85 -11.46 6.45
N ILE A 140 -22.58 -11.65 5.36
CA ILE A 140 -22.09 -12.30 4.15
C ILE A 140 -21.57 -11.23 3.19
N VAL A 141 -20.38 -11.42 2.66
CA VAL A 141 -19.77 -10.52 1.67
C VAL A 141 -20.31 -10.82 0.28
N TYR A 142 -20.77 -9.79 -0.39
CA TYR A 142 -21.19 -9.85 -1.80
C TYR A 142 -20.34 -8.91 -2.64
N VAL A 143 -19.76 -9.43 -3.70
CA VAL A 143 -19.04 -8.65 -4.70
C VAL A 143 -19.97 -8.20 -5.83
N GLY A 144 -19.67 -7.07 -6.46
CA GLY A 144 -20.49 -6.50 -7.52
C GLY A 144 -21.65 -5.63 -7.05
N MET A 145 -21.97 -5.62 -5.75
CA MET A 145 -22.96 -4.70 -5.18
C MET A 145 -22.30 -3.37 -4.75
N PRO A 146 -23.05 -2.27 -4.63
CA PRO A 146 -22.53 -1.05 -4.03
C PRO A 146 -22.03 -1.28 -2.61
N ALA A 147 -20.88 -0.73 -2.27
CA ALA A 147 -20.33 -0.81 -0.93
C ALA A 147 -21.27 -0.10 0.07
N ASN A 148 -21.45 -0.70 1.24
CA ASN A 148 -22.33 -0.18 2.29
C ASN A 148 -21.61 0.03 3.64
N ARG A 149 -20.31 -0.24 3.72
CA ARG A 149 -19.53 -0.12 4.95
C ARG A 149 -18.41 0.90 4.87
N ILE A 150 -17.78 1.02 3.71
CA ILE A 150 -16.60 1.89 3.55
C ILE A 150 -16.98 3.35 3.71
N ASP A 151 -16.27 4.05 4.58
CA ASP A 151 -16.27 5.51 4.70
C ASP A 151 -15.04 6.06 3.98
N LEU A 152 -15.21 6.31 2.68
CA LEU A 152 -14.12 6.82 1.84
C LEU A 152 -13.69 8.22 2.22
N GLN A 153 -14.59 9.03 2.76
CA GLN A 153 -14.23 10.38 3.20
C GLN A 153 -13.36 10.32 4.45
N ALA A 154 -13.79 9.59 5.49
CA ALA A 154 -12.98 9.42 6.70
C ALA A 154 -11.61 8.78 6.40
N PHE A 155 -11.57 7.81 5.47
CA PHE A 155 -10.31 7.24 5.00
C PHE A 155 -9.43 8.28 4.31
N GLN A 156 -9.98 9.10 3.42
CA GLN A 156 -9.25 10.19 2.74
C GLN A 156 -8.71 11.19 3.74
N ASP A 157 -9.53 11.62 4.69
CA ASP A 157 -9.16 12.58 5.74
C ASP A 157 -8.02 12.03 6.60
N PHE A 158 -8.08 10.74 6.96
CA PHE A 158 -7.00 10.05 7.67
C PHE A 158 -5.68 10.08 6.87
N ILE A 159 -5.72 9.72 5.58
CA ILE A 159 -4.54 9.68 4.72
C ILE A 159 -3.90 11.08 4.61
N ILE A 160 -4.72 12.12 4.45
CA ILE A 160 -4.26 13.50 4.34
C ILE A 160 -3.69 13.99 5.67
N ALA A 161 -4.40 13.78 6.78
CA ALA A 161 -3.94 14.16 8.11
C ALA A 161 -2.63 13.47 8.49
N SER A 162 -2.50 12.18 8.12
CA SER A 162 -1.26 11.43 8.31
C SER A 162 -0.10 12.05 7.51
N ALA A 163 -0.31 12.40 6.23
CA ALA A 163 0.73 12.99 5.40
C ALA A 163 1.16 14.40 5.86
N LEU A 164 0.29 15.12 6.55
CA LEU A 164 0.59 16.43 7.15
C LEU A 164 1.27 16.32 8.52
N ASP A 165 1.22 15.18 9.18
CA ASP A 165 1.82 14.95 10.50
C ASP A 165 3.36 15.02 10.40
N GLU A 166 3.98 15.62 11.43
CA GLU A 166 5.45 15.72 11.55
C GLU A 166 6.15 14.36 11.60
N ARG A 167 5.45 13.30 12.08
CA ARG A 167 5.94 11.92 12.12
C ARG A 167 5.85 11.19 10.79
N PHE A 168 5.42 11.82 9.72
CA PHE A 168 5.50 11.20 8.38
C PHE A 168 6.94 11.26 7.86
N THR A 169 7.83 10.58 8.56
CA THR A 169 9.27 10.55 8.30
C THR A 169 9.77 9.13 8.04
N PRO A 170 10.88 8.97 7.30
CA PRO A 170 11.50 7.66 7.13
C PRO A 170 11.86 6.99 8.45
N GLU A 171 12.31 7.75 9.42
CA GLU A 171 12.74 7.28 10.73
C GLU A 171 11.57 6.66 11.49
N ASP A 172 10.45 7.35 11.55
CA ASP A 172 9.25 6.89 12.25
C ASP A 172 8.62 5.67 11.58
N PHE A 173 8.53 5.67 10.24
CA PHE A 173 8.04 4.52 9.50
C PHE A 173 8.93 3.29 9.69
N LEU A 174 10.25 3.42 9.54
CA LEU A 174 11.17 2.29 9.71
C LEU A 174 11.15 1.76 11.14
N ALA A 175 11.12 2.63 12.14
CA ALA A 175 10.98 2.23 13.53
C ALA A 175 9.64 1.52 13.79
N GLN A 176 8.55 1.95 13.16
CA GLN A 176 7.25 1.28 13.31
C GLN A 176 7.22 -0.08 12.59
N ILE A 177 7.78 -0.18 11.38
CA ILE A 177 7.94 -1.43 10.63
C ILE A 177 8.72 -2.46 11.47
N ASP A 178 9.82 -2.04 12.09
CA ASP A 178 10.63 -2.89 12.97
C ASP A 178 9.85 -3.37 14.22
N ARG A 179 9.09 -2.47 14.85
CA ARG A 179 8.25 -2.82 16.01
C ARG A 179 7.15 -3.82 15.67
N MET A 180 6.65 -3.79 14.42
CA MET A 180 5.65 -4.73 13.94
C MET A 180 6.25 -6.07 13.47
N GLY A 181 7.59 -6.20 13.46
CA GLY A 181 8.26 -7.40 12.97
C GLY A 181 8.08 -7.63 11.48
N LEU A 182 7.80 -6.59 10.70
CA LEU A 182 7.63 -6.70 9.26
C LEU A 182 9.00 -6.82 8.57
N GLU A 183 9.14 -7.84 7.74
CA GLU A 183 10.38 -8.08 7.02
C GLU A 183 10.59 -7.03 5.93
N LEU A 184 11.76 -6.42 5.95
CA LEU A 184 12.18 -5.43 4.97
C LEU A 184 13.66 -5.63 4.63
N ASP A 185 13.93 -6.05 3.40
CA ASP A 185 15.31 -6.25 2.95
C ASP A 185 16.11 -4.92 2.97
N PRO A 186 17.44 -4.99 3.11
CA PRO A 186 18.29 -3.80 3.26
C PRO A 186 18.16 -2.79 2.11
N ILE A 187 17.91 -3.25 0.88
CA ILE A 187 17.78 -2.35 -0.28
C ILE A 187 16.44 -1.62 -0.22
N ASN A 188 15.34 -2.31 0.10
CA ASN A 188 14.04 -1.68 0.29
C ASN A 188 14.06 -0.72 1.48
N ARG A 189 14.75 -1.09 2.57
CA ARG A 189 14.94 -0.18 3.71
C ARG A 189 15.65 1.10 3.30
N LEU A 190 16.74 0.99 2.53
CA LEU A 190 17.46 2.14 2.02
C LEU A 190 16.60 2.97 1.05
N ALA A 191 15.87 2.31 0.15
CA ALA A 191 14.97 2.97 -0.80
C ALA A 191 13.84 3.73 -0.09
N LEU A 192 13.22 3.15 0.95
CA LEU A 192 12.21 3.83 1.76
C LEU A 192 12.82 5.03 2.49
N ARG A 193 14.01 4.86 3.09
CA ARG A 193 14.68 5.91 3.84
C ARG A 193 15.04 7.12 2.99
N LEU A 194 15.54 6.91 1.79
CA LEU A 194 16.06 7.98 0.94
C LEU A 194 14.99 8.64 0.06
N ILE A 195 14.00 7.86 -0.39
CA ILE A 195 13.07 8.32 -1.44
C ILE A 195 11.62 7.92 -1.13
N GLY A 196 11.36 6.67 -0.75
CA GLY A 196 10.03 6.09 -0.77
C GLY A 196 9.03 6.82 0.10
N VAL A 197 9.38 7.12 1.36
CA VAL A 197 8.48 7.81 2.29
C VAL A 197 8.15 9.22 1.80
N TYR A 198 9.15 9.96 1.30
CA TYR A 198 8.94 11.30 0.76
C TYR A 198 8.04 11.28 -0.49
N GLN A 199 8.27 10.33 -1.39
CA GLN A 199 7.43 10.20 -2.58
C GLN A 199 5.97 9.84 -2.26
N VAL A 200 5.74 8.97 -1.27
CA VAL A 200 4.38 8.65 -0.82
C VAL A 200 3.71 9.89 -0.26
N ARG A 201 4.40 10.63 0.62
CA ARG A 201 3.89 11.88 1.18
C ARG A 201 3.48 12.88 0.10
N GLU A 202 4.39 13.18 -0.83
CA GLU A 202 4.16 14.12 -1.92
C GLU A 202 3.00 13.70 -2.83
N ARG A 203 2.86 12.41 -3.11
CA ARG A 203 1.73 11.90 -3.89
C ARG A 203 0.41 12.07 -3.17
N ILE A 204 0.35 11.77 -1.87
CA ILE A 204 -0.86 11.98 -1.07
C ILE A 204 -1.25 13.45 -1.12
N LEU A 205 -0.32 14.37 -0.86
CA LEU A 205 -0.60 15.81 -0.86
C LEU A 205 -0.99 16.34 -2.25
N THR A 206 -0.37 15.80 -3.31
CA THR A 206 -0.74 16.13 -4.69
C THR A 206 -2.17 15.67 -5.01
N ILE A 207 -2.55 14.47 -4.60
CA ILE A 207 -3.90 13.96 -4.77
C ILE A 207 -4.87 14.80 -3.93
N ALA A 208 -4.54 15.08 -2.67
CA ALA A 208 -5.34 15.91 -1.78
C ALA A 208 -5.66 17.28 -2.38
N SER A 209 -4.68 17.93 -3.02
CA SER A 209 -4.90 19.24 -3.65
C SER A 209 -5.96 19.19 -4.76
N ARG A 210 -6.12 18.05 -5.43
CA ARG A 210 -7.14 17.85 -6.47
C ARG A 210 -8.54 17.56 -5.92
N PHE A 211 -8.62 17.18 -4.65
CA PHE A 211 -9.90 16.92 -3.95
C PHE A 211 -10.38 18.11 -3.11
N ARG A 212 -9.76 19.28 -3.22
CA ARG A 212 -10.16 20.48 -2.46
C ARG A 212 -11.61 20.92 -2.66
N PHE A 213 -12.22 20.57 -3.79
CA PHE A 213 -13.65 20.81 -4.00
C PHE A 213 -14.52 20.10 -2.95
N ALA A 214 -14.07 18.94 -2.42
CA ALA A 214 -14.81 18.18 -1.42
C ALA A 214 -14.91 18.91 -0.05
N GLU A 215 -14.04 19.88 0.23
CA GLU A 215 -14.10 20.71 1.43
C GLU A 215 -15.40 21.52 1.51
N HIS A 216 -16.07 21.74 0.38
CA HIS A 216 -17.32 22.49 0.27
C HIS A 216 -18.55 21.59 0.11
N GLU A 217 -18.37 20.27 0.09
CA GLU A 217 -19.44 19.31 -0.01
C GLU A 217 -19.83 18.76 1.38
N PRO A 218 -21.11 18.44 1.62
CA PRO A 218 -21.52 17.80 2.88
C PRO A 218 -20.82 16.46 3.09
N ALA A 219 -20.45 16.14 4.31
CA ALA A 219 -19.93 14.83 4.67
C ALA A 219 -20.98 13.73 4.38
N PHE A 220 -20.59 12.66 3.68
CA PHE A 220 -21.53 11.65 3.26
C PHE A 220 -21.46 10.32 4.05
N GLY A 221 -20.38 10.07 4.79
CA GLY A 221 -20.23 8.91 5.68
C GLY A 221 -20.25 7.53 5.02
N PRO A 222 -20.38 6.45 5.83
CA PRO A 222 -20.23 5.09 5.36
C PRO A 222 -21.21 4.70 4.24
N GLY A 223 -20.69 3.99 3.22
CA GLY A 223 -21.46 3.50 2.08
C GLY A 223 -21.94 4.58 1.11
N ARG A 224 -21.52 5.80 1.31
CA ARG A 224 -21.85 6.93 0.44
C ARG A 224 -20.58 7.54 -0.14
N PHE A 225 -20.63 7.87 -1.42
CA PHE A 225 -19.57 8.61 -2.11
C PHE A 225 -20.12 9.23 -3.38
N ASP A 226 -19.53 10.35 -3.76
CA ASP A 226 -19.84 10.97 -5.05
C ASP A 226 -19.12 10.20 -6.17
N THR A 227 -19.88 9.53 -7.02
CA THR A 227 -19.34 8.77 -8.18
C THR A 227 -18.61 9.66 -9.19
N PHE A 228 -18.84 10.96 -9.17
CA PHE A 228 -18.16 11.93 -10.02
C PHE A 228 -16.87 12.52 -9.41
N SER A 229 -16.58 12.24 -8.13
CA SER A 229 -15.38 12.74 -7.46
C SER A 229 -14.08 12.44 -8.22
N PRO A 230 -13.85 11.23 -8.80
CA PRO A 230 -12.65 11.00 -9.60
C PRO A 230 -12.58 11.88 -10.86
N ALA A 231 -13.71 12.12 -11.53
CA ALA A 231 -13.75 13.00 -12.71
C ALA A 231 -13.50 14.47 -12.32
N LYS A 232 -14.09 14.94 -11.21
CA LYS A 232 -13.82 16.28 -10.66
C LYS A 232 -12.33 16.45 -10.32
N ALA A 233 -11.71 15.46 -9.68
CA ALA A 233 -10.29 15.50 -9.32
C ALA A 233 -9.34 15.47 -10.54
N LEU A 234 -9.79 14.94 -11.68
CA LEU A 234 -9.03 14.98 -12.94
C LEU A 234 -9.12 16.32 -13.65
N LEU A 235 -10.21 17.07 -13.43
CA LEU A 235 -10.47 18.34 -14.09
C LEU A 235 -9.96 19.56 -13.30
N ASN A 236 -9.64 19.38 -12.02
CA ASN A 236 -8.99 20.36 -11.16
C ASN A 236 -7.46 20.15 -11.11
#